data_89462ec00358199b3e59d624f20a8f80
#
_entry.id   89462ec00358199b3e59d624f20a8f80
#
_cell.length_a   1.000
_cell.length_b   1.000
_cell.length_c   1.000
_cell.angle_alpha   90.00
_cell.angle_beta   90.00
_cell.angle_gamma   90.00
#
_symmetry.space_group_name_H-M   'P 1'
#
loop_
_entity.id
_entity.type
_entity.pdbx_description
1 polymer ?
#
loop_
_entity_poly.entity_id
_entity_poly.type
_entity_poly.pdbx_seq_one_letter_code
_entity_poly.pdbx_strand_id
1 'polypeptide(L)'
;PDNEKYDVLVVDEGQDLMNTVSVLCLEGMVKGGLSKGRWTIYYDKNQNIFGKYEELQDIYDELEDYGASCYELSVNCRNTKQIATGNWYATNITQASIMKADGEVVGYHKYDSKTAEKTDVLKLIRRLLSEEISRNDIVILSPYRMDNENSCLYNASIPSDIGEIRLNEFNKLDSDEFIRFYTVKAFKGLEARVILYIDIGGFEEDDERLLNYVAMSRARTLLEVFYKA
;
A
#
# COMPACT_ATOMS: atom_id res chain seq x y z
N PRO A 1 -19.88 31.16 9.77
CA PRO A 1 -21.30 31.16 9.46
C PRO A 1 -21.68 29.82 8.81
N ASP A 2 -22.86 29.26 9.14
CA ASP A 2 -23.30 27.94 8.59
C ASP A 2 -23.44 27.92 7.07
N ASN A 3 -23.49 29.07 6.42
CA ASN A 3 -23.55 29.19 4.96
C ASN A 3 -22.24 28.80 4.25
N GLU A 4 -21.16 28.59 4.97
CA GLU A 4 -19.85 28.18 4.44
C GLU A 4 -19.55 26.70 4.69
N LYS A 5 -20.45 25.99 5.39
CA LYS A 5 -20.30 24.57 5.73
C LYS A 5 -21.02 23.67 4.71
N TYR A 6 -20.51 22.46 4.57
CA TYR A 6 -21.07 21.45 3.68
C TYR A 6 -22.30 20.76 4.32
N ASP A 7 -23.27 20.38 3.51
CA ASP A 7 -24.46 19.62 3.95
C ASP A 7 -24.15 18.15 4.23
N VAL A 8 -23.14 17.60 3.56
CA VAL A 8 -22.67 16.21 3.71
C VAL A 8 -21.15 16.21 3.57
N LEU A 9 -20.48 15.44 4.41
CA LEU A 9 -19.05 15.18 4.36
C LEU A 9 -18.79 13.71 4.05
N VAL A 10 -17.95 13.43 3.06
CA VAL A 10 -17.47 12.08 2.75
C VAL A 10 -15.95 12.11 2.82
N VAL A 11 -15.39 11.24 3.64
CA VAL A 11 -13.94 11.11 3.86
C VAL A 11 -13.52 9.72 3.40
N ASP A 12 -12.55 9.67 2.49
CA ASP A 12 -11.86 8.45 2.09
C ASP A 12 -10.48 8.39 2.76
N GLU A 13 -9.94 7.18 2.96
CA GLU A 13 -8.68 6.94 3.67
C GLU A 13 -8.66 7.62 5.07
N GLY A 14 -9.78 7.54 5.78
CA GLY A 14 -9.99 8.24 7.05
C GLY A 14 -8.91 7.99 8.10
N GLN A 15 -8.25 6.83 8.11
CA GLN A 15 -7.15 6.53 9.02
C GLN A 15 -5.98 7.52 8.94
N ASP A 16 -5.83 8.23 7.82
CA ASP A 16 -4.78 9.24 7.65
C ASP A 16 -5.17 10.60 8.25
N LEU A 17 -6.46 10.79 8.52
CA LEU A 17 -7.03 12.02 9.09
C LEU A 17 -7.45 11.86 10.56
N MET A 18 -7.32 10.67 11.15
CA MET A 18 -7.69 10.42 12.54
C MET A 18 -6.58 10.92 13.49
N ASN A 19 -6.49 12.23 13.59
CA ASN A 19 -5.73 12.97 14.59
C ASN A 19 -6.56 14.18 15.04
N THR A 20 -6.32 14.67 16.24
CA THR A 20 -7.11 15.74 16.87
C THR A 20 -7.30 16.96 15.96
N VAL A 21 -6.25 17.41 15.26
CA VAL A 21 -6.32 18.60 14.41
C VAL A 21 -7.23 18.37 13.21
N SER A 22 -7.06 17.25 12.52
CA SER A 22 -7.88 16.91 11.35
C SER A 22 -9.35 16.72 11.72
N VAL A 23 -9.63 16.05 12.84
CA VAL A 23 -11.02 15.84 13.33
C VAL A 23 -11.68 17.17 13.66
N LEU A 24 -10.99 18.11 14.32
CA LEU A 24 -11.51 19.46 14.54
C LEU A 24 -11.79 20.21 13.24
N CYS A 25 -10.98 20.00 12.21
CA CYS A 25 -11.26 20.56 10.88
C CYS A 25 -12.52 19.94 10.28
N LEU A 26 -12.67 18.62 10.32
CA LEU A 26 -13.86 17.92 9.82
C LEU A 26 -15.13 18.38 10.56
N GLU A 27 -15.08 18.52 11.89
CA GLU A 27 -16.14 19.09 12.73
C GLU A 27 -16.54 20.49 12.26
N GLY A 28 -15.55 21.33 11.93
CA GLY A 28 -15.77 22.69 11.41
C GLY A 28 -16.38 22.75 10.01
N MET A 29 -16.21 21.70 9.19
CA MET A 29 -16.58 21.70 7.75
C MET A 29 -18.03 21.30 7.50
N VAL A 30 -18.65 20.48 8.36
CA VAL A 30 -20.01 19.95 8.16
C VAL A 30 -21.03 20.71 8.99
N LYS A 31 -22.20 20.96 8.43
CA LYS A 31 -23.33 21.56 9.15
C LYS A 31 -23.78 20.65 10.29
N GLY A 32 -23.84 21.18 11.50
CA GLY A 32 -24.17 20.42 12.71
C GLY A 32 -22.99 19.69 13.33
N GLY A 33 -21.78 19.83 12.77
CA GLY A 33 -20.60 19.14 13.24
C GLY A 33 -20.67 17.62 13.07
N LEU A 34 -19.72 16.88 13.64
CA LEU A 34 -19.73 15.41 13.58
C LEU A 34 -20.80 14.79 14.48
N SER A 35 -21.26 15.50 15.51
CA SER A 35 -22.29 15.00 16.44
C SER A 35 -23.73 15.04 15.88
N LYS A 36 -24.04 15.93 14.92
CA LYS A 36 -25.39 16.12 14.34
C LYS A 36 -25.40 16.25 12.83
N GLY A 37 -24.25 16.39 12.21
CA GLY A 37 -24.09 16.51 10.77
C GLY A 37 -24.27 15.19 10.04
N ARG A 38 -24.27 15.25 8.72
CA ARG A 38 -24.30 14.06 7.87
C ARG A 38 -22.90 13.82 7.32
N TRP A 39 -22.32 12.68 7.69
CA TRP A 39 -20.98 12.32 7.23
C TRP A 39 -20.81 10.81 7.07
N THR A 40 -19.82 10.43 6.30
CA THR A 40 -19.37 9.06 6.14
C THR A 40 -17.85 9.06 6.06
N ILE A 41 -17.20 8.19 6.82
CA ILE A 41 -15.75 8.02 6.82
C ILE A 41 -15.44 6.57 6.44
N TYR A 42 -14.73 6.40 5.35
CA TYR A 42 -14.17 5.12 4.93
C TYR A 42 -12.74 5.01 5.43
N TYR A 43 -12.41 3.93 6.11
CA TYR A 43 -11.09 3.73 6.67
C TYR A 43 -10.69 2.25 6.76
N ASP A 44 -9.38 2.00 6.79
CA ASP A 44 -8.79 0.69 7.07
C ASP A 44 -7.73 0.85 8.16
N LYS A 45 -8.00 0.32 9.36
CA LYS A 45 -7.08 0.38 10.51
C LYS A 45 -5.70 -0.20 10.18
N ASN A 46 -5.65 -1.23 9.33
CA ASN A 46 -4.41 -1.91 8.93
C ASN A 46 -3.59 -1.12 7.90
N GLN A 47 -4.13 -0.02 7.36
CA GLN A 47 -3.42 0.87 6.42
C GLN A 47 -2.94 2.16 7.09
N ASN A 48 -2.96 2.25 8.42
CA ASN A 48 -2.43 3.39 9.16
C ASN A 48 -0.90 3.32 9.28
N ILE A 49 -0.19 3.68 8.20
CA ILE A 49 1.28 3.71 8.15
C ILE A 49 1.87 5.09 8.47
N PHE A 50 1.05 6.08 8.79
CA PHE A 50 1.46 7.46 9.08
C PHE A 50 1.20 7.89 10.52
N GLY A 51 0.24 7.30 11.21
CA GLY A 51 -0.22 7.70 12.53
C GLY A 51 0.16 6.73 13.63
N LYS A 52 -0.11 7.14 14.88
CA LYS A 52 0.00 6.28 16.06
C LYS A 52 -1.33 5.56 16.29
N TYR A 53 -1.27 4.27 16.52
CA TYR A 53 -2.44 3.42 16.69
C TYR A 53 -3.33 3.84 17.89
N GLU A 54 -2.72 4.29 18.99
CA GLU A 54 -3.43 4.70 20.20
C GLU A 54 -4.32 5.93 19.96
N GLU A 55 -3.78 6.98 19.31
CA GLU A 55 -4.55 8.19 18.98
C GLU A 55 -5.72 7.87 18.03
N LEU A 56 -5.57 6.89 17.17
CA LEU A 56 -6.57 6.47 16.21
C LEU A 56 -7.77 5.80 16.89
N GLN A 57 -7.54 4.95 17.88
CA GLN A 57 -8.60 4.24 18.58
C GLN A 57 -9.46 5.18 19.40
N ASP A 58 -8.85 6.12 20.14
CA ASP A 58 -9.56 7.11 20.95
C ASP A 58 -10.52 7.95 20.09
N ILE A 59 -10.10 8.32 18.87
CA ILE A 59 -10.93 9.09 17.94
C ILE A 59 -12.10 8.24 17.40
N TYR A 60 -11.88 6.98 17.09
CA TYR A 60 -12.98 6.10 16.65
C TYR A 60 -14.01 5.92 17.75
N ASP A 61 -13.58 5.72 18.98
CA ASP A 61 -14.47 5.59 20.14
C ASP A 61 -15.29 6.89 20.32
N GLU A 62 -14.69 8.06 20.16
CA GLU A 62 -15.40 9.35 20.18
C GLU A 62 -16.45 9.47 19.06
N LEU A 63 -16.12 9.03 17.84
CA LEU A 63 -17.07 9.06 16.72
C LEU A 63 -18.25 8.09 16.94
N GLU A 64 -18.03 6.95 17.57
CA GLU A 64 -19.09 6.02 17.98
C GLU A 64 -19.97 6.62 19.06
N ASP A 65 -19.42 7.35 20.03
CA ASP A 65 -20.15 8.07 21.08
C ASP A 65 -21.06 9.17 20.51
N TYR A 66 -20.74 9.74 19.36
CA TYR A 66 -21.64 10.63 18.61
C TYR A 66 -22.83 9.90 17.95
N GLY A 67 -22.92 8.59 18.08
CA GLY A 67 -23.97 7.75 17.52
C GLY A 67 -23.72 7.33 16.06
N ALA A 68 -22.46 7.33 15.61
CA ALA A 68 -22.10 6.81 14.30
C ALA A 68 -22.45 5.33 14.18
N SER A 69 -23.03 4.95 13.04
CA SER A 69 -23.23 3.54 12.70
C SER A 69 -21.98 3.00 12.03
N CYS A 70 -21.31 2.04 12.65
CA CYS A 70 -20.17 1.36 12.07
C CYS A 70 -20.61 0.19 11.20
N TYR A 71 -20.07 0.10 9.98
CA TYR A 71 -20.33 -0.99 9.05
C TYR A 71 -19.01 -1.52 8.48
N GLU A 72 -18.75 -2.81 8.67
CA GLU A 72 -17.53 -3.45 8.22
C GLU A 72 -17.70 -4.10 6.83
N LEU A 73 -16.81 -3.77 5.90
CA LEU A 73 -16.66 -4.46 4.63
C LEU A 73 -15.75 -5.68 4.84
N SER A 74 -16.34 -6.85 4.92
CA SER A 74 -15.67 -8.08 5.35
C SER A 74 -15.12 -8.94 4.23
N VAL A 75 -15.08 -8.46 2.97
CA VAL A 75 -14.66 -9.25 1.83
C VAL A 75 -13.50 -8.59 1.07
N ASN A 76 -12.37 -9.26 0.96
CA ASN A 76 -11.26 -8.84 0.11
C ASN A 76 -11.54 -9.17 -1.35
N CYS A 77 -11.80 -8.14 -2.16
CA CYS A 77 -12.07 -8.26 -3.60
C CYS A 77 -10.86 -7.90 -4.48
N ARG A 78 -9.75 -7.44 -3.90
CA ARG A 78 -8.55 -6.98 -4.63
C ARG A 78 -7.59 -8.11 -4.96
N ASN A 79 -7.14 -8.83 -3.93
CA ASN A 79 -6.07 -9.80 -4.04
C ASN A 79 -6.56 -11.18 -4.48
N THR A 80 -5.71 -11.96 -5.13
CA THR A 80 -5.92 -13.40 -5.25
C THR A 80 -5.85 -14.05 -3.87
N LYS A 81 -6.37 -15.27 -3.74
CA LYS A 81 -6.34 -16.03 -2.50
C LYS A 81 -4.90 -16.24 -2.00
N GLN A 82 -3.96 -16.54 -2.91
CA GLN A 82 -2.55 -16.76 -2.58
C GLN A 82 -1.88 -15.49 -2.06
N ILE A 83 -2.13 -14.35 -2.68
CA ILE A 83 -1.58 -13.07 -2.22
C ILE A 83 -2.15 -12.70 -0.85
N ALA A 84 -3.45 -12.81 -0.66
CA ALA A 84 -4.08 -12.51 0.62
C ALA A 84 -3.57 -13.44 1.74
N THR A 85 -3.45 -14.74 1.45
CA THR A 85 -2.92 -15.73 2.39
C THR A 85 -1.43 -15.48 2.68
N GLY A 86 -0.62 -15.21 1.65
CA GLY A 86 0.80 -14.88 1.81
C GLY A 86 1.01 -13.64 2.65
N ASN A 87 0.23 -12.58 2.41
CA ASN A 87 0.27 -11.35 3.20
C ASN A 87 -0.08 -11.64 4.68
N TRP A 88 -1.14 -12.42 4.94
CA TRP A 88 -1.48 -12.82 6.30
C TRP A 88 -0.34 -13.58 7.00
N TYR A 89 0.27 -14.56 6.33
CA TYR A 89 1.39 -15.32 6.92
C TYR A 89 2.61 -14.44 7.20
N ALA A 90 2.92 -13.50 6.31
CA ALA A 90 4.07 -12.61 6.45
C ALA A 90 3.87 -11.56 7.56
N THR A 91 2.64 -11.03 7.69
CA THR A 91 2.38 -9.87 8.54
C THR A 91 1.58 -10.19 9.81
N ASN A 92 1.02 -11.39 9.91
CA ASN A 92 0.08 -11.79 10.97
C ASN A 92 -1.12 -10.82 11.13
N ILE A 93 -1.49 -10.11 10.06
CA ILE A 93 -2.67 -9.25 10.05
C ILE A 93 -3.82 -10.02 9.44
N THR A 94 -4.86 -10.24 10.23
CA THR A 94 -6.07 -10.95 9.79
C THR A 94 -6.74 -10.16 8.67
N GLN A 95 -7.08 -10.86 7.60
CA GLN A 95 -7.80 -10.30 6.47
C GLN A 95 -9.25 -10.76 6.47
N ALA A 96 -10.08 -9.95 5.84
CA ALA A 96 -11.45 -10.28 5.49
C ALA A 96 -11.52 -11.56 4.62
N SER A 97 -12.69 -12.15 4.50
CA SER A 97 -12.89 -13.31 3.63
C SER A 97 -12.56 -12.97 2.17
N ILE A 98 -12.01 -13.93 1.44
CA ILE A 98 -11.45 -13.72 0.10
C ILE A 98 -12.44 -14.25 -0.94
N MET A 99 -12.84 -13.38 -1.88
CA MET A 99 -13.77 -13.75 -2.97
C MET A 99 -13.09 -14.12 -4.28
N LYS A 100 -11.84 -13.70 -4.50
CA LYS A 100 -11.16 -13.94 -5.78
C LYS A 100 -10.77 -15.39 -5.99
N ALA A 101 -10.69 -15.73 -7.27
CA ALA A 101 -10.15 -17.01 -7.72
C ALA A 101 -8.71 -17.21 -7.25
N ASP A 102 -8.26 -18.45 -7.31
CA ASP A 102 -6.87 -18.81 -7.10
C ASP A 102 -5.96 -18.08 -8.11
N GLY A 103 -4.77 -17.73 -7.69
CA GLY A 103 -3.74 -17.10 -8.49
C GLY A 103 -2.40 -17.77 -8.30
N GLU A 104 -1.35 -17.15 -8.77
CA GLU A 104 0.02 -17.60 -8.57
C GLU A 104 0.43 -17.51 -7.09
N VAL A 105 1.27 -18.45 -6.67
CA VAL A 105 1.84 -18.46 -5.32
C VAL A 105 2.77 -17.24 -5.18
N VAL A 106 2.72 -16.60 -4.00
CA VAL A 106 3.65 -15.50 -3.70
C VAL A 106 5.09 -15.99 -3.74
N GLY A 107 5.93 -15.34 -4.54
CA GLY A 107 7.36 -15.61 -4.58
C GLY A 107 8.07 -14.93 -3.41
N TYR A 108 8.78 -15.70 -2.60
CA TYR A 108 9.61 -15.17 -1.52
C TYR A 108 11.09 -15.42 -1.85
N HIS A 109 11.84 -14.36 -2.04
CA HIS A 109 13.25 -14.37 -2.45
C HIS A 109 14.13 -13.86 -1.32
N LYS A 110 14.90 -14.78 -0.74
CA LYS A 110 15.85 -14.44 0.32
C LYS A 110 17.16 -13.95 -0.27
N TYR A 111 17.69 -12.84 0.25
CA TYR A 111 18.98 -12.31 -0.20
C TYR A 111 19.94 -12.06 0.98
N ASP A 112 21.24 -12.12 0.69
CA ASP A 112 22.31 -11.88 1.66
C ASP A 112 22.96 -10.50 1.49
N SER A 113 22.80 -9.87 0.31
CA SER A 113 23.37 -8.56 0.00
C SER A 113 22.52 -7.80 -1.02
N LYS A 114 22.60 -6.46 -0.99
CA LYS A 114 21.94 -5.60 -1.99
C LYS A 114 22.34 -5.93 -3.43
N THR A 115 23.57 -6.40 -3.66
CA THR A 115 24.03 -6.81 -4.98
C THR A 115 23.35 -8.10 -5.44
N ALA A 116 23.16 -9.05 -4.54
CA ALA A 116 22.42 -10.28 -4.83
C ALA A 116 20.95 -9.96 -5.09
N GLU A 117 20.32 -9.18 -4.23
CA GLU A 117 18.94 -8.71 -4.41
C GLU A 117 18.74 -8.04 -5.77
N LYS A 118 19.56 -7.04 -6.09
CA LYS A 118 19.52 -6.36 -7.39
C LYS A 118 19.59 -7.35 -8.56
N THR A 119 20.51 -8.31 -8.49
CA THR A 119 20.71 -9.31 -9.54
C THR A 119 19.45 -10.15 -9.74
N ASP A 120 18.84 -10.61 -8.65
CA ASP A 120 17.65 -11.45 -8.68
C ASP A 120 16.41 -10.66 -9.11
N VAL A 121 16.26 -9.41 -8.67
CA VAL A 121 15.20 -8.50 -9.15
C VAL A 121 15.28 -8.30 -10.65
N LEU A 122 16.47 -7.97 -11.19
CA LEU A 122 16.64 -7.76 -12.64
C LEU A 122 16.45 -9.06 -13.45
N LYS A 123 16.84 -10.20 -12.90
CA LYS A 123 16.60 -11.52 -13.51
C LYS A 123 15.11 -11.84 -13.56
N LEU A 124 14.38 -11.56 -12.49
CA LEU A 124 12.94 -11.74 -12.43
C LEU A 124 12.21 -10.85 -13.42
N ILE A 125 12.58 -9.57 -13.51
CA ILE A 125 12.00 -8.64 -14.48
C ILE A 125 12.18 -9.18 -15.91
N ARG A 126 13.38 -9.66 -16.28
CA ARG A 126 13.60 -10.28 -17.61
C ARG A 126 12.67 -11.46 -17.86
N ARG A 127 12.50 -12.33 -16.86
CA ARG A 127 11.57 -13.47 -16.97
C ARG A 127 10.16 -12.97 -17.26
N LEU A 128 9.66 -12.03 -16.48
CA LEU A 128 8.30 -11.48 -16.64
C LEU A 128 8.10 -10.85 -18.02
N LEU A 129 9.09 -10.08 -18.50
CA LEU A 129 9.04 -9.50 -19.83
C LEU A 129 9.08 -10.57 -20.95
N SER A 130 9.82 -11.68 -20.75
CA SER A 130 9.85 -12.82 -21.69
C SER A 130 8.53 -13.63 -21.69
N GLU A 131 7.75 -13.53 -20.64
CA GLU A 131 6.40 -14.07 -20.50
C GLU A 131 5.31 -13.09 -21.01
N GLU A 132 5.71 -12.09 -21.77
CA GLU A 132 4.84 -11.05 -22.38
C GLU A 132 4.08 -10.18 -21.35
N ILE A 133 4.57 -10.08 -20.11
CA ILE A 133 4.02 -9.14 -19.13
C ILE A 133 4.50 -7.73 -19.49
N SER A 134 3.55 -6.81 -19.67
CA SER A 134 3.86 -5.41 -19.99
C SER A 134 4.64 -4.73 -18.87
N ARG A 135 5.57 -3.82 -19.23
CA ARG A 135 6.25 -2.95 -18.25
C ARG A 135 5.28 -2.15 -17.41
N ASN A 136 4.16 -1.72 -17.98
CA ASN A 136 3.11 -1.00 -17.27
C ASN A 136 2.41 -1.81 -16.19
N ASP A 137 2.39 -3.14 -16.32
CA ASP A 137 1.80 -4.03 -15.33
C ASP A 137 2.72 -4.25 -14.12
N ILE A 138 4.02 -3.95 -14.26
CA ILE A 138 5.04 -4.18 -13.26
C ILE A 138 5.30 -2.89 -12.46
N VAL A 139 5.14 -2.99 -11.16
CA VAL A 139 5.50 -1.93 -10.21
C VAL A 139 6.50 -2.48 -9.19
N ILE A 140 7.57 -1.74 -8.97
CA ILE A 140 8.53 -2.01 -7.91
C ILE A 140 8.16 -1.14 -6.71
N LEU A 141 7.97 -1.78 -5.55
CA LEU A 141 7.75 -1.11 -4.28
C LEU A 141 8.96 -1.30 -3.37
N SER A 142 9.33 -0.25 -2.65
CA SER A 142 10.39 -0.28 -1.65
C SER A 142 10.02 0.61 -0.46
N PRO A 143 10.49 0.33 0.77
CA PRO A 143 10.44 1.27 1.87
C PRO A 143 11.19 2.58 1.56
N TYR A 144 12.20 2.51 0.70
CA TYR A 144 13.11 3.59 0.36
C TYR A 144 12.83 4.14 -1.04
N ARG A 145 13.27 5.37 -1.30
CA ARG A 145 13.32 5.91 -2.66
C ARG A 145 14.44 5.22 -3.46
N MET A 146 14.28 5.13 -4.77
CA MET A 146 15.28 4.52 -5.66
C MET A 146 16.64 5.25 -5.62
N ASP A 147 16.64 6.56 -5.34
CA ASP A 147 17.84 7.40 -5.18
C ASP A 147 18.40 7.40 -3.75
N ASN A 148 17.91 6.57 -2.87
CA ASN A 148 18.41 6.35 -1.51
C ASN A 148 19.44 5.21 -1.50
N GLU A 149 20.56 5.37 -0.78
CA GLU A 149 21.61 4.36 -0.65
C GLU A 149 21.12 3.02 -0.06
N ASN A 150 19.99 3.01 0.63
CA ASN A 150 19.40 1.79 1.19
C ASN A 150 18.68 0.95 0.14
N SER A 151 18.31 1.50 -1.01
CA SER A 151 17.72 0.71 -2.10
C SER A 151 18.78 -0.11 -2.84
N CYS A 152 18.46 -1.35 -3.19
CA CYS A 152 19.32 -2.20 -4.03
C CYS A 152 19.47 -1.65 -5.47
N LEU A 153 18.54 -0.77 -5.88
CA LEU A 153 18.58 -0.11 -7.18
C LEU A 153 19.27 1.27 -7.15
N TYR A 154 19.81 1.68 -6.01
CA TYR A 154 20.59 2.92 -5.91
C TYR A 154 21.77 2.91 -6.88
N ASN A 155 21.84 3.93 -7.75
CA ASN A 155 22.85 4.05 -8.80
C ASN A 155 23.02 2.78 -9.66
N ALA A 156 21.97 1.96 -9.78
CA ALA A 156 22.04 0.74 -10.57
C ALA A 156 22.08 1.03 -12.06
N SER A 157 23.00 0.36 -12.76
CA SER A 157 22.95 0.29 -14.23
C SER A 157 21.89 -0.73 -14.62
N ILE A 158 20.83 -0.26 -15.27
CA ILE A 158 19.73 -1.12 -15.74
C ILE A 158 20.07 -1.61 -17.16
N PRO A 159 20.05 -2.93 -17.40
CA PRO A 159 20.31 -3.47 -18.73
C PRO A 159 19.29 -3.02 -19.77
N SER A 160 19.76 -2.81 -21.00
CA SER A 160 18.94 -2.28 -22.11
C SER A 160 17.76 -3.18 -22.51
N ASP A 161 17.86 -4.48 -22.26
CA ASP A 161 16.78 -5.45 -22.50
C ASP A 161 15.60 -5.30 -21.52
N ILE A 162 15.86 -4.79 -20.33
CA ILE A 162 14.82 -4.42 -19.36
C ILE A 162 14.20 -3.06 -19.73
N GLY A 163 14.98 -2.16 -20.27
CA GLY A 163 14.59 -0.79 -20.54
C GLY A 163 14.89 0.12 -19.35
N GLU A 164 13.97 0.95 -18.96
CA GLU A 164 14.15 1.94 -17.90
C GLU A 164 13.29 1.62 -16.68
N ILE A 165 13.86 1.83 -15.49
CA ILE A 165 13.12 1.84 -14.22
C ILE A 165 13.13 3.28 -13.73
N ARG A 166 11.97 3.87 -13.51
CA ARG A 166 11.82 5.27 -13.09
C ARG A 166 11.07 5.40 -11.78
N LEU A 167 11.58 6.27 -10.93
CA LEU A 167 10.79 6.80 -9.82
C LEU A 167 9.62 7.57 -10.42
N ASN A 168 8.40 7.08 -10.19
CA ASN A 168 7.21 7.74 -10.72
C ASN A 168 6.78 8.86 -9.77
N GLU A 169 6.74 10.07 -10.30
CA GLU A 169 6.09 11.22 -9.69
C GLU A 169 4.70 11.31 -10.30
N PHE A 170 3.67 11.47 -9.51
CA PHE A 170 2.23 11.34 -9.76
C PHE A 170 1.66 11.95 -11.06
N ASN A 171 2.45 12.60 -11.91
CA ASN A 171 1.98 13.42 -13.02
C ASN A 171 2.37 12.93 -14.43
N LYS A 172 2.95 11.73 -14.59
CA LYS A 172 3.26 11.21 -15.93
C LYS A 172 2.56 9.88 -16.16
N LEU A 173 1.46 9.96 -16.86
CA LEU A 173 0.61 8.86 -17.27
C LEU A 173 1.30 7.99 -18.35
N ASP A 174 1.11 6.68 -18.18
CA ASP A 174 1.08 5.60 -19.18
C ASP A 174 2.00 5.75 -20.40
N SER A 175 3.27 5.37 -20.22
CA SER A 175 4.03 4.87 -21.37
C SER A 175 4.50 3.45 -21.05
N ASP A 176 4.36 2.53 -22.00
CA ASP A 176 4.89 1.15 -21.94
C ASP A 176 6.43 1.11 -21.94
N GLU A 177 7.06 2.27 -21.86
CA GLU A 177 8.50 2.43 -22.07
C GLU A 177 9.30 2.15 -20.80
N PHE A 178 8.71 2.23 -19.61
CA PHE A 178 9.44 2.06 -18.36
C PHE A 178 8.66 1.32 -17.28
N ILE A 179 9.41 0.67 -16.37
CA ILE A 179 8.87 0.06 -15.15
C ILE A 179 8.81 1.14 -14.06
N ARG A 180 7.69 1.20 -13.36
CA ARG A 180 7.46 2.21 -12.32
C ARG A 180 8.03 1.76 -10.99
N PHE A 181 8.74 2.65 -10.32
CA PHE A 181 9.23 2.48 -8.97
C PHE A 181 8.52 3.47 -8.03
N TYR A 182 8.05 2.98 -6.89
CA TYR A 182 7.45 3.82 -5.85
C TYR A 182 7.97 3.43 -4.48
N THR A 183 7.92 4.38 -3.55
CA THR A 183 7.91 4.00 -2.14
C THR A 183 6.54 3.45 -1.78
N VAL A 184 6.48 2.53 -0.79
CA VAL A 184 5.20 1.97 -0.30
C VAL A 184 4.24 3.10 0.10
N LYS A 185 4.75 4.14 0.78
CA LYS A 185 3.95 5.30 1.21
C LYS A 185 3.37 6.07 0.03
N ALA A 186 4.14 6.26 -1.05
CA ALA A 186 3.67 6.97 -2.24
C ALA A 186 2.69 6.14 -3.09
N PHE A 187 2.69 4.82 -2.92
CA PHE A 187 1.79 3.92 -3.64
C PHE A 187 0.53 3.55 -2.84
N LYS A 188 0.36 4.10 -1.64
CA LYS A 188 -0.86 3.91 -0.85
C LYS A 188 -2.08 4.39 -1.65
N GLY A 189 -3.19 3.64 -1.59
CA GLY A 189 -4.39 3.91 -2.39
C GLY A 189 -4.35 3.38 -3.83
N LEU A 190 -3.16 3.07 -4.36
CA LEU A 190 -3.00 2.51 -5.71
C LEU A 190 -2.91 0.98 -5.68
N GLU A 191 -2.96 0.36 -6.87
CA GLU A 191 -2.79 -1.07 -7.07
C GLU A 191 -2.12 -1.37 -8.41
N ALA A 192 -1.47 -2.53 -8.53
CA ALA A 192 -0.87 -2.98 -9.78
C ALA A 192 -1.10 -4.48 -9.99
N ARG A 193 -1.01 -4.90 -11.24
CA ARG A 193 -1.15 -6.32 -11.60
C ARG A 193 -0.02 -7.15 -11.01
N VAL A 194 1.22 -6.66 -11.14
CA VAL A 194 2.45 -7.29 -10.65
C VAL A 194 3.17 -6.34 -9.70
N ILE A 195 3.46 -6.79 -8.50
CA ILE A 195 4.28 -6.07 -7.52
C ILE A 195 5.56 -6.85 -7.25
N LEU A 196 6.69 -6.16 -7.39
CA LEU A 196 7.98 -6.59 -6.87
C LEU A 196 8.28 -5.76 -5.63
N TYR A 197 8.18 -6.37 -4.45
CA TYR A 197 8.44 -5.71 -3.18
C TYR A 197 9.87 -6.00 -2.73
N ILE A 198 10.71 -4.99 -2.67
CA ILE A 198 12.16 -5.08 -2.48
C ILE A 198 12.65 -4.29 -1.28
N ASP A 199 13.92 -4.46 -0.94
CA ASP A 199 14.66 -3.70 0.09
C ASP A 199 14.14 -3.89 1.52
N ILE A 200 13.48 -4.99 1.84
CA ILE A 200 12.95 -5.20 3.20
C ILE A 200 13.90 -6.03 4.06
N GLY A 201 13.96 -5.66 5.35
CA GLY A 201 14.80 -6.33 6.35
C GLY A 201 14.29 -7.71 6.75
N GLY A 202 13.00 -7.96 6.57
CA GLY A 202 12.33 -9.20 6.99
C GLY A 202 10.90 -8.93 7.44
N PHE A 203 10.33 -9.86 8.21
CA PHE A 203 8.95 -9.79 8.69
C PHE A 203 8.84 -9.82 10.22
N GLU A 204 9.96 -9.83 10.92
CA GLU A 204 10.00 -10.01 12.37
C GLU A 204 9.83 -8.69 13.15
N GLU A 205 10.06 -7.55 12.51
CA GLU A 205 9.97 -6.23 13.15
C GLU A 205 8.53 -5.70 13.14
N ASP A 206 7.98 -5.45 14.31
CA ASP A 206 6.62 -4.93 14.47
C ASP A 206 6.41 -3.56 13.80
N ASP A 207 7.42 -2.71 13.79
CA ASP A 207 7.36 -1.36 13.22
C ASP A 207 7.18 -1.38 11.68
N GLU A 208 7.66 -2.43 11.00
CA GLU A 208 7.53 -2.59 9.56
C GLU A 208 6.29 -3.40 9.15
N ARG A 209 5.62 -4.04 10.09
CA ARG A 209 4.51 -4.96 9.83
C ARG A 209 3.37 -4.34 9.02
N LEU A 210 2.93 -3.15 9.40
CA LEU A 210 1.86 -2.43 8.67
C LEU A 210 2.33 -1.99 7.29
N LEU A 211 3.60 -1.56 7.17
CA LEU A 211 4.17 -1.18 5.88
C LEU A 211 4.22 -2.38 4.93
N ASN A 212 4.67 -3.54 5.43
CA ASN A 212 4.70 -4.80 4.68
C ASN A 212 3.27 -5.22 4.26
N TYR A 213 2.31 -5.15 5.18
CA TYR A 213 0.90 -5.42 4.88
C TYR A 213 0.37 -4.55 3.74
N VAL A 214 0.60 -3.23 3.82
CA VAL A 214 0.17 -2.29 2.80
C VAL A 214 0.82 -2.61 1.46
N ALA A 215 2.14 -2.78 1.41
CA ALA A 215 2.87 -3.08 0.18
C ALA A 215 2.36 -4.35 -0.51
N MET A 216 2.27 -5.46 0.23
CA MET A 216 1.83 -6.75 -0.29
C MET A 216 0.37 -6.73 -0.75
N SER A 217 -0.49 -5.97 -0.07
CA SER A 217 -1.91 -5.82 -0.44
C SER A 217 -2.15 -5.05 -1.73
N ARG A 218 -1.14 -4.38 -2.28
CA ARG A 218 -1.25 -3.64 -3.56
C ARG A 218 -1.23 -4.54 -4.80
N ALA A 219 -0.78 -5.78 -4.68
CA ALA A 219 -0.72 -6.71 -5.79
C ALA A 219 -2.11 -7.27 -6.13
N ARG A 220 -2.46 -7.27 -7.43
CA ARG A 220 -3.74 -7.84 -7.90
C ARG A 220 -3.61 -9.29 -8.34
N THR A 221 -2.49 -9.67 -8.96
CA THR A 221 -2.35 -10.97 -9.65
C THR A 221 -1.07 -11.68 -9.27
N LEU A 222 0.07 -10.98 -9.24
CA LEU A 222 1.39 -11.55 -8.94
C LEU A 222 2.10 -10.69 -7.90
N LEU A 223 2.67 -11.35 -6.89
CA LEU A 223 3.47 -10.71 -5.84
C LEU A 223 4.77 -11.47 -5.66
N GLU A 224 5.87 -10.76 -5.76
CA GLU A 224 7.22 -11.25 -5.53
C GLU A 224 7.90 -10.39 -4.46
N VAL A 225 8.38 -11.01 -3.41
CA VAL A 225 8.88 -10.33 -2.20
C VAL A 225 10.34 -10.69 -1.99
N PHE A 226 11.21 -9.69 -1.94
CA PHE A 226 12.64 -9.84 -1.70
C PHE A 226 12.97 -9.37 -0.28
N TYR A 227 13.48 -10.26 0.55
CA TYR A 227 13.74 -9.99 1.96
C TYR A 227 15.12 -10.45 2.41
N LYS A 228 15.69 -9.76 3.38
CA LYS A 228 17.02 -10.05 3.90
C LYS A 228 17.02 -11.34 4.73
N ALA A 229 18.12 -12.10 4.57
CA ALA A 229 18.36 -13.33 5.31
C ALA A 229 18.58 -13.10 6.81
#